data_aeafa5a433df564da65a60d0f2f93c0b
#
_entry.id   aeafa5a433df564da65a60d0f2f93c0b
#
_cell.length_a   1.000
_cell.length_b   1.000
_cell.length_c   1.000
_cell.angle_alpha   90.00
_cell.angle_beta   90.00
_cell.angle_gamma   90.00
#
_symmetry.space_group_name_H-M   'P 1'
#
loop_
_entity.id
_entity.type
_entity.pdbx_description
1 polymer ?
#
loop_
_entity_poly.entity_id
_entity_poly.type
_entity_poly.pdbx_seq_one_letter_code
_entity_poly.pdbx_strand_id
1 'polypeptide(L)'
;RLTIDKNDVHLSYLPLPHVFERCTQVSLLNAGARIGFYQGDTLKILEDLQALRPTIFPSVPRLLNRIHDRLRAQVAEAGGLKAKLFAQAYAAKQEGLKSGTFRHPLWDRLVFSKIKERVGLNRIKVMITGSAPIADHVLDFLRIVFCCPVLEGYGMTE
;
A
#
# COMPACT_ATOMS: atom_id res chain seq x y z
N ARG A 1 -7.40 0.16 16.69
CA ARG A 1 -7.88 1.50 16.24
C ARG A 1 -6.76 2.15 15.44
N LEU A 2 -7.05 2.60 14.24
CA LEU A 2 -6.10 3.32 13.40
C LEU A 2 -6.13 4.78 13.84
N THR A 3 -5.02 5.25 14.44
CA THR A 3 -4.85 6.64 14.84
C THR A 3 -3.75 7.26 14.00
N ILE A 4 -3.99 8.47 13.51
CA ILE A 4 -2.98 9.29 12.84
C ILE A 4 -2.27 10.11 13.89
N ASP A 5 -0.95 10.17 13.86
CA ASP A 5 -0.13 10.93 14.80
C ASP A 5 1.05 11.64 14.10
N LYS A 6 1.80 12.44 14.87
CA LYS A 6 2.96 13.22 14.40
C LYS A 6 4.10 12.41 13.76
N ASN A 7 4.12 11.08 13.96
CA ASN A 7 5.13 10.20 13.37
C ASN A 7 4.71 9.68 12.00
N ASP A 8 3.47 9.95 11.60
CA ASP A 8 2.97 9.53 10.31
C ASP A 8 3.53 10.37 9.16
N VAL A 9 3.62 9.72 8.02
CA VAL A 9 4.18 10.29 6.80
C VAL A 9 3.28 9.89 5.63
N HIS A 10 2.91 10.87 4.84
CA HIS A 10 2.11 10.71 3.63
C HIS A 10 2.88 11.17 2.40
N LEU A 11 2.77 10.44 1.29
CA LEU A 11 3.22 10.88 -0.02
C LEU A 11 2.04 11.53 -0.76
N SER A 12 2.08 12.85 -0.89
CA SER A 12 1.11 13.63 -1.64
C SER A 12 1.46 13.61 -3.13
N TYR A 13 0.63 12.96 -3.93
CA TYR A 13 0.78 12.89 -5.38
C TYR A 13 -0.56 13.05 -6.12
N LEU A 14 -1.68 12.96 -5.41
CA LEU A 14 -2.99 13.23 -5.97
C LEU A 14 -3.21 14.74 -6.12
N PRO A 15 -3.99 15.17 -7.11
CA PRO A 15 -4.27 16.60 -7.29
C PRO A 15 -5.00 17.19 -6.05
N LEU A 16 -4.48 18.28 -5.50
CA LEU A 16 -5.07 18.94 -4.34
C LEU A 16 -6.53 19.43 -4.53
N PRO A 17 -6.98 19.81 -5.73
CA PRO A 17 -8.40 20.09 -5.97
C PRO A 17 -9.32 18.89 -5.71
N HIS A 18 -8.80 17.67 -5.79
CA HIS A 18 -9.58 16.47 -5.50
C HIS A 18 -9.84 16.34 -4.00
N VAL A 19 -11.11 16.14 -3.62
CA VAL A 19 -11.55 16.06 -2.21
C VAL A 19 -10.76 15.00 -1.41
N PHE A 20 -10.42 13.89 -2.00
CA PHE A 20 -9.68 12.81 -1.35
C PHE A 20 -8.31 13.28 -0.84
N GLU A 21 -7.52 13.95 -1.69
CA GLU A 21 -6.22 14.49 -1.29
C GLU A 21 -6.37 15.61 -0.27
N ARG A 22 -7.33 16.50 -0.49
CA ARG A 22 -7.60 17.64 0.42
C ARG A 22 -7.95 17.17 1.83
N CYS A 23 -8.89 16.21 1.96
CA CYS A 23 -9.26 15.66 3.25
C CYS A 23 -8.09 14.92 3.92
N THR A 24 -7.29 14.20 3.14
CA THR A 24 -6.11 13.52 3.66
C THR A 24 -5.09 14.51 4.21
N GLN A 25 -4.74 15.54 3.46
CA GLN A 25 -3.77 16.55 3.93
C GLN A 25 -4.25 17.29 5.18
N VAL A 26 -5.51 17.73 5.19
CA VAL A 26 -6.08 18.44 6.36
C VAL A 26 -6.04 17.54 7.60
N SER A 27 -6.42 16.26 7.46
CA SER A 27 -6.39 15.31 8.58
C SER A 27 -4.98 15.07 9.11
N LEU A 28 -4.01 14.98 8.22
CA LEU A 28 -2.60 14.77 8.58
C LEU A 28 -1.98 16.01 9.23
N LEU A 29 -2.24 17.19 8.69
CA LEU A 29 -1.78 18.46 9.27
C LEU A 29 -2.36 18.68 10.67
N ASN A 30 -3.65 18.38 10.85
CA ASN A 30 -4.29 18.46 12.16
C ASN A 30 -3.67 17.49 13.20
N ALA A 31 -3.15 16.35 12.75
CA ALA A 31 -2.45 15.38 13.60
C ALA A 31 -0.96 15.72 13.80
N GLY A 32 -0.44 16.77 13.18
CA GLY A 32 0.99 17.11 13.19
C GLY A 32 1.86 16.14 12.39
N ALA A 33 1.27 15.37 11.49
CA ALA A 33 1.96 14.42 10.63
C ALA A 33 2.72 15.12 9.48
N ARG A 34 3.61 14.37 8.83
CA ARG A 34 4.47 14.89 7.75
C ARG A 34 3.88 14.57 6.38
N ILE A 35 4.01 15.51 5.47
CA ILE A 35 3.61 15.35 4.07
C ILE A 35 4.84 15.56 3.20
N GLY A 36 5.19 14.56 2.40
CA GLY A 36 6.17 14.69 1.33
C GLY A 36 5.46 14.79 -0.01
N PHE A 37 6.00 15.58 -0.91
CA PHE A 37 5.45 15.75 -2.25
C PHE A 37 6.22 14.91 -3.27
N TYR A 38 5.53 14.34 -4.23
CA TYR A 38 6.15 13.59 -5.32
C TYR A 38 6.93 14.54 -6.25
N GLN A 39 7.86 13.99 -7.02
CA GLN A 39 8.76 14.76 -7.91
C GLN A 39 8.07 15.33 -9.18
N GLY A 40 6.74 15.19 -9.31
CA GLY A 40 5.95 15.71 -10.43
C GLY A 40 5.73 14.69 -11.57
N ASP A 41 6.39 13.55 -11.53
CA ASP A 41 6.23 12.47 -12.50
C ASP A 41 5.56 11.25 -11.88
N THR A 42 4.32 10.98 -12.27
CA THR A 42 3.55 9.83 -11.77
C THR A 42 4.13 8.47 -12.19
N LEU A 43 4.99 8.42 -13.19
CA LEU A 43 5.69 7.19 -13.58
C LEU A 43 6.79 6.83 -12.57
N LYS A 44 7.31 7.82 -11.85
CA LYS A 44 8.38 7.69 -10.86
C LYS A 44 7.90 7.58 -9.40
N ILE A 45 6.58 7.47 -9.17
CA ILE A 45 6.01 7.36 -7.80
C ILE A 45 6.68 6.26 -6.98
N LEU A 46 7.13 5.17 -7.58
CA LEU A 46 7.83 4.11 -6.84
C LEU A 46 9.19 4.58 -6.29
N GLU A 47 9.87 5.48 -6.97
CA GLU A 47 11.11 6.10 -6.48
C GLU A 47 10.79 7.03 -5.29
N ASP A 48 9.72 7.82 -5.40
CA ASP A 48 9.23 8.67 -4.32
C ASP A 48 8.83 7.86 -3.08
N LEU A 49 8.13 6.72 -3.27
CA LEU A 49 7.79 5.80 -2.18
C LEU A 49 9.04 5.24 -1.50
N GLN A 50 10.06 4.87 -2.26
CA GLN A 50 11.33 4.37 -1.71
C GLN A 50 12.09 5.43 -0.92
N ALA A 51 12.07 6.68 -1.40
CA ALA A 51 12.74 7.79 -0.74
C ALA A 51 12.02 8.21 0.55
N LEU A 52 10.69 8.36 0.51
CA LEU A 52 9.90 8.90 1.61
C LEU A 52 9.51 7.85 2.65
N ARG A 53 9.24 6.63 2.24
CA ARG A 53 8.76 5.51 3.09
C ARG A 53 7.52 5.89 3.90
N PRO A 54 6.40 6.18 3.24
CA PRO A 54 5.20 6.65 3.92
C PRO A 54 4.59 5.59 4.85
N THR A 55 3.85 6.06 5.86
CA THR A 55 3.10 5.22 6.79
C THR A 55 1.62 5.14 6.42
N ILE A 56 1.12 6.15 5.72
CA ILE A 56 -0.26 6.25 5.23
C ILE A 56 -0.18 6.51 3.73
N PHE A 57 -0.87 5.68 2.94
CA PHE A 57 -0.82 5.78 1.50
C PHE A 57 -2.23 5.76 0.87
N PRO A 58 -2.90 6.91 0.83
CA PRO A 58 -4.08 7.11 -0.01
C PRO A 58 -3.68 7.03 -1.49
N SER A 59 -4.43 6.25 -2.25
CA SER A 59 -4.06 5.97 -3.64
C SER A 59 -5.30 5.67 -4.48
N VAL A 60 -5.16 5.75 -5.77
CA VAL A 60 -6.21 5.38 -6.72
C VAL A 60 -6.02 3.96 -7.23
N PRO A 61 -7.11 3.26 -7.61
CA PRO A 61 -7.06 1.88 -8.09
C PRO A 61 -6.03 1.66 -9.21
N ARG A 62 -5.91 2.62 -10.14
CA ARG A 62 -4.96 2.53 -11.27
C ARG A 62 -3.51 2.35 -10.80
N LEU A 63 -3.08 3.07 -9.77
CA LEU A 63 -1.72 2.93 -9.26
C LEU A 63 -1.55 1.62 -8.47
N LEU A 64 -2.55 1.26 -7.68
CA LEU A 64 -2.53 0.00 -6.91
C LEU A 64 -2.49 -1.23 -7.82
N ASN A 65 -3.26 -1.23 -8.92
CA ASN A 65 -3.18 -2.27 -9.95
C ASN A 65 -1.79 -2.34 -10.58
N ARG A 66 -1.19 -1.20 -10.91
CA ARG A 66 0.18 -1.16 -11.46
C ARG A 66 1.22 -1.72 -10.47
N ILE A 67 1.08 -1.44 -9.18
CA ILE A 67 1.95 -2.02 -8.14
C ILE A 67 1.74 -3.53 -8.06
N HIS A 68 0.49 -3.99 -8.04
CA HIS A 68 0.13 -5.41 -8.05
C HIS A 68 0.77 -6.13 -9.24
N ASP A 69 0.54 -5.65 -10.45
CA ASP A 69 1.01 -6.29 -11.68
C ASP A 69 2.53 -6.35 -11.75
N ARG A 70 3.20 -5.26 -11.36
CA ARG A 70 4.66 -5.21 -11.32
C ARG A 70 5.24 -6.20 -10.31
N LEU A 71 4.65 -6.32 -9.13
CA LEU A 71 5.10 -7.29 -8.12
C LEU A 71 4.86 -8.73 -8.58
N ARG A 72 3.73 -9.02 -9.21
CA ARG A 72 3.43 -10.33 -9.78
C ARG A 72 4.43 -10.71 -10.88
N ALA A 73 4.74 -9.78 -11.78
CA ALA A 73 5.74 -9.99 -12.83
C ALA A 73 7.13 -10.27 -12.23
N GLN A 74 7.56 -9.48 -11.25
CA GLN A 74 8.85 -9.70 -10.57
C GLN A 74 8.95 -11.07 -9.86
N VAL A 75 7.85 -11.54 -9.26
CA VAL A 75 7.81 -12.88 -8.65
C VAL A 75 7.92 -13.96 -9.71
N ALA A 76 7.24 -13.80 -10.86
CA ALA A 76 7.30 -14.73 -11.97
C ALA A 76 8.71 -14.80 -12.58
N GLU A 77 9.34 -13.64 -12.81
CA GLU A 77 10.73 -13.54 -13.33
C GLU A 77 11.77 -14.15 -12.38
N ALA A 78 11.57 -13.97 -11.06
CA ALA A 78 12.50 -14.51 -10.07
C ALA A 78 12.56 -16.03 -10.09
N GLY A 79 11.50 -16.71 -10.51
CA GLY A 79 11.42 -18.15 -10.72
C GLY A 79 11.89 -19.03 -9.55
N GLY A 80 12.02 -20.33 -9.83
CA GLY A 80 12.68 -21.28 -8.94
C GLY A 80 12.20 -21.26 -7.48
N LEU A 81 13.13 -21.28 -6.55
CA LEU A 81 12.86 -21.33 -5.11
C LEU A 81 12.16 -20.08 -4.59
N LYS A 82 12.48 -18.89 -5.13
CA LYS A 82 11.89 -17.62 -4.68
C LYS A 82 10.40 -17.55 -4.99
N ALA A 83 10.01 -17.97 -6.20
CA ALA A 83 8.61 -18.04 -6.59
C ALA A 83 7.83 -19.06 -5.77
N LYS A 84 8.43 -20.23 -5.48
CA LYS A 84 7.82 -21.25 -4.60
C LYS A 84 7.62 -20.75 -3.18
N LEU A 85 8.63 -20.10 -2.59
CA LEU A 85 8.53 -19.51 -1.26
C LEU A 85 7.45 -18.41 -1.19
N PHE A 86 7.38 -17.57 -2.22
CA PHE A 86 6.31 -16.56 -2.30
C PHE A 86 4.94 -17.21 -2.38
N ALA A 87 4.76 -18.25 -3.21
CA ALA A 87 3.49 -18.95 -3.34
C ALA A 87 3.04 -19.59 -2.02
N GLN A 88 3.94 -20.24 -1.29
CA GLN A 88 3.65 -20.82 0.03
C GLN A 88 3.29 -19.72 1.06
N ALA A 89 4.08 -18.66 1.12
CA ALA A 89 3.82 -17.53 2.01
C ALA A 89 2.47 -16.86 1.71
N TYR A 90 2.16 -16.69 0.43
CA TYR A 90 0.91 -16.09 -0.02
C TYR A 90 -0.29 -16.97 0.35
N ALA A 91 -0.23 -18.28 0.06
CA ALA A 91 -1.30 -19.23 0.40
C ALA A 91 -1.58 -19.29 1.90
N ALA A 92 -0.52 -19.33 2.73
CA ALA A 92 -0.67 -19.34 4.19
C ALA A 92 -1.36 -18.07 4.71
N LYS A 93 -1.05 -16.91 4.14
CA LYS A 93 -1.69 -15.65 4.53
C LYS A 93 -3.09 -15.48 3.94
N GLN A 94 -3.36 -16.05 2.77
CA GLN A 94 -4.69 -16.04 2.17
C GLN A 94 -5.69 -16.81 3.06
N GLU A 95 -5.27 -17.91 3.67
CA GLU A 95 -6.10 -18.63 4.63
C GLU A 95 -6.34 -17.79 5.89
N GLY A 96 -5.30 -17.12 6.41
CA GLY A 96 -5.45 -16.19 7.53
C GLY A 96 -6.38 -15.02 7.23
N LEU A 97 -6.41 -14.54 5.98
CA LEU A 97 -7.27 -13.43 5.58
C LEU A 97 -8.77 -13.77 5.71
N LYS A 98 -9.17 -15.02 5.49
CA LYS A 98 -10.54 -15.49 5.69
C LYS A 98 -11.00 -15.33 7.15
N SER A 99 -10.08 -15.40 8.10
CA SER A 99 -10.32 -15.14 9.52
C SER A 99 -10.04 -13.70 9.96
N GLY A 100 -9.86 -12.78 9.01
CA GLY A 100 -9.59 -11.37 9.25
C GLY A 100 -8.14 -11.05 9.64
N THR A 101 -7.21 -12.01 9.52
CA THR A 101 -5.81 -11.83 9.87
C THR A 101 -4.96 -11.70 8.60
N PHE A 102 -4.32 -10.55 8.42
CA PHE A 102 -3.41 -10.29 7.30
C PHE A 102 -1.93 -10.28 7.71
N ARG A 103 -1.61 -10.69 8.93
CA ARG A 103 -0.24 -10.82 9.46
C ARG A 103 0.12 -12.27 9.72
N HIS A 104 1.38 -12.61 9.43
CA HIS A 104 1.95 -13.92 9.71
C HIS A 104 3.43 -13.75 10.09
N PRO A 105 3.83 -13.88 11.36
CA PRO A 105 5.16 -13.49 11.85
C PRO A 105 6.32 -14.07 11.03
N LEU A 106 6.25 -15.35 10.67
CA LEU A 106 7.28 -16.03 9.89
C LEU A 106 7.38 -15.47 8.45
N TRP A 107 6.26 -15.48 7.71
CA TRP A 107 6.25 -15.10 6.31
C TRP A 107 6.41 -13.59 6.12
N ASP A 108 5.89 -12.78 7.04
CA ASP A 108 6.07 -11.34 7.01
C ASP A 108 7.55 -10.97 7.09
N ARG A 109 8.32 -11.68 7.93
CA ARG A 109 9.76 -11.45 8.11
C ARG A 109 10.60 -12.03 6.96
N LEU A 110 10.33 -13.25 6.51
CA LEU A 110 11.17 -13.95 5.55
C LEU A 110 10.94 -13.49 4.10
N VAL A 111 9.70 -13.20 3.73
CA VAL A 111 9.31 -12.93 2.34
C VAL A 111 8.84 -11.47 2.18
N PHE A 112 7.80 -11.09 2.91
CA PHE A 112 7.11 -9.83 2.63
C PHE A 112 7.87 -8.58 3.09
N SER A 113 8.70 -8.65 4.13
CA SER A 113 9.54 -7.52 4.55
C SER A 113 10.43 -7.02 3.42
N LYS A 114 11.07 -7.94 2.68
CA LYS A 114 11.96 -7.61 1.56
C LYS A 114 11.20 -6.94 0.39
N ILE A 115 9.98 -7.40 0.13
CA ILE A 115 9.12 -6.82 -0.91
C ILE A 115 8.69 -5.39 -0.50
N LYS A 116 8.24 -5.24 0.74
CA LYS A 116 7.86 -3.93 1.31
C LYS A 116 8.99 -2.93 1.27
N GLU A 117 10.20 -3.35 1.63
CA GLU A 117 11.39 -2.51 1.61
C GLU A 117 11.75 -2.08 0.18
N ARG A 118 11.68 -3.00 -0.78
CA ARG A 118 11.96 -2.71 -2.20
C ARG A 118 10.97 -1.73 -2.81
N VAL A 119 9.72 -1.73 -2.37
CA VAL A 119 8.69 -0.79 -2.83
C VAL A 119 8.75 0.54 -2.06
N GLY A 120 9.40 0.57 -0.89
CA GLY A 120 9.41 1.73 0.00
C GLY A 120 8.21 1.79 0.95
N LEU A 121 7.45 0.69 1.08
CA LEU A 121 6.27 0.59 1.95
C LEU A 121 6.52 -0.27 3.19
N ASN A 122 7.76 -0.33 3.64
CA ASN A 122 8.15 -1.10 4.83
C ASN A 122 7.57 -0.56 6.14
N ARG A 123 7.19 0.73 6.19
CA ARG A 123 6.59 1.39 7.35
C ARG A 123 5.08 1.57 7.24
N ILE A 124 4.46 1.06 6.17
CA ILE A 124 3.04 1.29 5.90
C ILE A 124 2.15 0.77 7.05
N LYS A 125 1.25 1.60 7.53
CA LYS A 125 0.23 1.27 8.54
C LYS A 125 -1.12 0.99 7.88
N VAL A 126 -1.43 1.75 6.84
CA VAL A 126 -2.71 1.65 6.11
C VAL A 126 -2.59 2.15 4.68
N MET A 127 -3.28 1.49 3.78
CA MET A 127 -3.59 1.99 2.45
C MET A 127 -5.08 2.33 2.37
N ILE A 128 -5.39 3.37 1.61
CA ILE A 128 -6.78 3.79 1.39
C ILE A 128 -6.95 3.95 -0.12
N THR A 129 -7.99 3.39 -0.67
CA THR A 129 -8.33 3.54 -2.09
C THR A 129 -9.75 4.06 -2.24
N GLY A 130 -10.04 4.69 -3.36
CA GLY A 130 -11.36 5.25 -3.65
C GLY A 130 -11.42 5.83 -5.06
N SER A 131 -12.50 6.53 -5.37
CA SER A 131 -12.80 7.16 -6.65
C SER A 131 -13.16 6.21 -7.81
N ALA A 132 -12.87 4.91 -7.71
CA ALA A 132 -13.27 3.88 -8.66
C ALA A 132 -13.20 2.50 -7.99
N PRO A 133 -13.95 1.52 -8.47
CA PRO A 133 -13.88 0.16 -7.97
C PRO A 133 -12.49 -0.46 -8.19
N ILE A 134 -12.08 -1.33 -7.27
CA ILE A 134 -10.89 -2.14 -7.40
C ILE A 134 -11.27 -3.61 -7.20
N ALA A 135 -10.65 -4.52 -7.93
CA ALA A 135 -10.98 -5.93 -7.84
C ALA A 135 -10.54 -6.55 -6.49
N ASP A 136 -11.38 -7.38 -5.90
CA ASP A 136 -11.14 -8.02 -4.60
C ASP A 136 -9.80 -8.75 -4.54
N HIS A 137 -9.42 -9.46 -5.60
CA HIS A 137 -8.14 -10.17 -5.65
C HIS A 137 -6.93 -9.23 -5.57
N VAL A 138 -7.05 -7.98 -6.03
CA VAL A 138 -6.00 -6.96 -5.90
C VAL A 138 -5.95 -6.44 -4.46
N LEU A 139 -7.10 -6.17 -3.85
CA LEU A 139 -7.18 -5.77 -2.44
C LEU A 139 -6.55 -6.81 -1.53
N ASP A 140 -6.90 -8.08 -1.72
CA ASP A 140 -6.37 -9.19 -0.93
C ASP A 140 -4.87 -9.36 -1.13
N PHE A 141 -4.40 -9.24 -2.37
CA PHE A 141 -2.98 -9.27 -2.67
C PHE A 141 -2.23 -8.15 -1.90
N LEU A 142 -2.73 -6.93 -1.95
CA LEU A 142 -2.11 -5.80 -1.27
C LEU A 142 -2.11 -5.98 0.26
N ARG A 143 -3.23 -6.44 0.86
CA ARG A 143 -3.33 -6.75 2.29
C ARG A 143 -2.30 -7.79 2.73
N ILE A 144 -2.15 -8.85 1.93
CA ILE A 144 -1.21 -9.95 2.19
C ILE A 144 0.23 -9.46 2.07
N VAL A 145 0.59 -8.82 0.96
CA VAL A 145 1.97 -8.45 0.66
C VAL A 145 2.47 -7.32 1.55
N PHE A 146 1.63 -6.31 1.79
CA PHE A 146 2.04 -5.16 2.61
C PHE A 146 1.72 -5.31 4.09
N CYS A 147 1.06 -6.41 4.49
CA CYS A 147 0.78 -6.74 5.90
C CYS A 147 0.02 -5.62 6.63
N CYS A 148 -0.84 -4.90 5.93
CA CYS A 148 -1.61 -3.77 6.46
C CYS A 148 -3.04 -3.79 5.93
N PRO A 149 -3.99 -3.13 6.63
CA PRO A 149 -5.33 -2.95 6.09
C PRO A 149 -5.29 -2.11 4.81
N VAL A 150 -6.10 -2.51 3.84
CA VAL A 150 -6.41 -1.72 2.64
C VAL A 150 -7.90 -1.41 2.70
N LEU A 151 -8.22 -0.14 2.90
CA LEU A 151 -9.57 0.37 3.07
C LEU A 151 -10.07 0.92 1.73
N GLU A 152 -11.29 0.60 1.37
CA GLU A 152 -11.97 1.19 0.22
C GLU A 152 -12.94 2.26 0.70
N GLY A 153 -12.73 3.49 0.24
CA GLY A 153 -13.57 4.62 0.56
C GLY A 153 -14.54 4.92 -0.58
N TYR A 154 -15.81 5.11 -0.24
CA TYR A 154 -16.81 5.63 -1.15
C TYR A 154 -17.02 7.12 -0.86
N GLY A 155 -17.07 7.92 -1.90
CA GLY A 155 -17.38 9.35 -1.82
C GLY A 155 -17.71 9.92 -3.19
N MET A 156 -18.63 10.86 -3.21
CA MET A 156 -19.00 11.66 -4.38
C MET A 156 -18.74 13.12 -4.09
N THR A 157 -18.64 13.94 -5.13
CA THR A 157 -18.41 15.39 -5.00
C THR A 157 -19.66 16.12 -4.51
N GLU A 158 -20.82 15.53 -4.70
CA GLU A 158 -22.14 16.06 -4.30
C GLU A 158 -22.60 15.54 -2.95
#